data_270ef592ba9f4e82dfee48e96fbe29ab
#
_entry.id   270ef592ba9f4e82dfee48e96fbe29ab
#
_cell.length_a   1.000
_cell.length_b   1.000
_cell.length_c   1.000
_cell.angle_alpha   90.00
_cell.angle_beta   90.00
_cell.angle_gamma   90.00
#
_symmetry.space_group_name_H-M   'P 1'
#
loop_
_entity.id
_entity.type
_entity.pdbx_description
1 polymer ?
#
loop_
_entity_poly.entity_id
_entity_poly.type
_entity_poly.pdbx_seq_one_letter_code
_entity_poly.pdbx_strand_id
1 'polypeptide(L)'
;YERELKYLIKKNEKYTSKQFLEFLYENGYKLVESFEKEKHETYYDDNDFSILKRGDVMRGSNMVTEQFKGFLYKTNKCNPQKPYVSKLELGTKLRGQYKDVNEFIKELNIDVKGQLNIKLFANMKREVSIVEKDGDRLYVSYDKVKYFEKDESNSVYEEMLEIEDWKNPNTTNVDYDYDRHLIKVNNLISNAQLPIELTKDSKYFRGYTVLNNR
;
A
#
# COMPACT_ATOMS: atom_id res chain seq x y z
N TYR A 1 -0.87 -1.52 13.65
CA TYR A 1 -0.13 -0.61 12.76
C TYR A 1 0.48 -1.40 11.62
N GLU A 2 0.29 -0.89 10.41
CA GLU A 2 1.01 -1.32 9.21
C GLU A 2 2.22 -0.39 9.02
N ARG A 3 3.40 -0.95 8.74
CA ARG A 3 4.60 -0.19 8.40
C ARG A 3 5.12 -0.68 7.07
N GLU A 4 5.30 0.23 6.14
CA GLU A 4 5.71 -0.10 4.78
C GLU A 4 6.72 0.91 4.23
N LEU A 5 7.73 0.41 3.52
CA LEU A 5 8.49 1.18 2.55
C LEU A 5 7.75 1.12 1.22
N LYS A 6 7.66 2.24 0.54
CA LYS A 6 7.02 2.29 -0.77
C LYS A 6 7.92 3.00 -1.77
N TYR A 7 8.07 2.39 -2.94
CA TYR A 7 8.88 2.94 -4.01
C TYR A 7 8.08 2.96 -5.32
N LEU A 8 8.24 4.04 -6.05
CA LEU A 8 7.78 4.14 -7.45
C LEU A 8 8.90 3.69 -8.37
N ILE A 9 8.56 3.00 -9.45
CA ILE A 9 9.50 2.77 -10.54
C ILE A 9 9.73 4.10 -11.24
N LYS A 10 10.99 4.50 -11.43
CA LYS A 10 11.32 5.78 -12.08
C LYS A 10 10.75 5.83 -13.49
N LYS A 11 10.22 6.98 -13.85
CA LYS A 11 9.62 7.20 -15.17
C LYS A 11 10.62 6.85 -16.28
N ASN A 12 10.16 6.09 -17.27
CA ASN A 12 10.95 5.58 -18.40
C ASN A 12 11.96 4.47 -18.07
N GLU A 13 12.00 3.98 -16.83
CA GLU A 13 12.79 2.81 -16.47
C GLU A 13 11.92 1.55 -16.51
N LYS A 14 12.56 0.45 -16.86
CA LYS A 14 11.94 -0.88 -16.77
C LYS A 14 12.59 -1.62 -15.61
N TYR A 15 11.85 -1.75 -14.52
CA TYR A 15 12.33 -2.49 -13.36
C TYR A 15 11.24 -3.45 -12.90
N THR A 16 11.55 -4.72 -12.84
CA THR A 16 10.57 -5.80 -12.61
C THR A 16 10.69 -6.37 -11.20
N SER A 17 9.64 -7.05 -10.75
CA SER A 17 9.68 -7.82 -9.50
C SER A 17 10.84 -8.81 -9.47
N LYS A 18 11.13 -9.49 -10.59
CA LYS A 18 12.23 -10.44 -10.72
C LYS A 18 13.58 -9.78 -10.45
N GLN A 19 13.86 -8.63 -11.06
CA GLN A 19 15.12 -7.90 -10.84
C GLN A 19 15.28 -7.45 -9.39
N PHE A 20 14.17 -7.03 -8.75
CA PHE A 20 14.21 -6.68 -7.34
C PHE A 20 14.46 -7.89 -6.43
N LEU A 21 13.87 -9.05 -6.75
CA LEU A 21 14.13 -10.29 -6.01
C LEU A 21 15.58 -10.77 -6.20
N GLU A 22 16.13 -10.70 -7.40
CA GLU A 22 17.54 -10.99 -7.66
C GLU A 22 18.46 -10.12 -6.79
N PHE A 23 18.18 -8.81 -6.73
CA PHE A 23 18.90 -7.90 -5.83
C PHE A 23 18.80 -8.35 -4.36
N LEU A 24 17.62 -8.75 -3.88
CA LEU A 24 17.46 -9.25 -2.50
C LEU A 24 18.25 -10.56 -2.27
N TYR A 25 18.26 -11.47 -3.25
CA TYR A 25 19.02 -12.73 -3.16
C TYR A 25 20.52 -12.49 -3.08
N GLU A 26 21.07 -11.57 -3.89
CA GLU A 26 22.47 -11.14 -3.83
C GLU A 26 22.84 -10.56 -2.46
N ASN A 27 21.85 -10.02 -1.74
CA ASN A 27 22.00 -9.48 -0.39
C ASN A 27 21.64 -10.46 0.72
N GLY A 28 21.53 -11.76 0.38
CA GLY A 28 21.40 -12.86 1.34
C GLY A 28 19.97 -13.19 1.77
N TYR A 29 18.94 -12.58 1.15
CA TYR A 29 17.56 -13.01 1.36
C TYR A 29 17.28 -14.30 0.61
N LYS A 30 16.32 -15.09 1.11
CA LYS A 30 15.84 -16.32 0.48
C LYS A 30 14.34 -16.25 0.31
N LEU A 31 13.85 -16.74 -0.82
CA LEU A 31 12.41 -16.86 -1.06
C LEU A 31 11.80 -17.92 -0.14
N VAL A 32 10.71 -17.56 0.53
CA VAL A 32 9.89 -18.45 1.35
C VAL A 32 8.64 -18.85 0.57
N GLU A 33 7.96 -17.87 -0.02
CA GLU A 33 6.68 -18.06 -0.72
C GLU A 33 6.51 -16.98 -1.77
N SER A 34 5.78 -17.28 -2.85
CA SER A 34 5.33 -16.29 -3.82
C SER A 34 3.94 -16.61 -4.33
N PHE A 35 3.15 -15.57 -4.61
CA PHE A 35 1.80 -15.69 -5.16
C PHE A 35 1.36 -14.38 -5.83
N GLU A 36 0.31 -14.46 -6.63
CA GLU A 36 -0.29 -13.30 -7.28
C GLU A 36 -1.67 -13.00 -6.69
N LYS A 37 -2.05 -11.73 -6.72
CA LYS A 37 -3.38 -11.25 -6.32
C LYS A 37 -3.87 -10.20 -7.29
N GLU A 38 -5.18 -10.22 -7.55
CA GLU A 38 -5.87 -9.10 -8.20
C GLU A 38 -6.76 -8.42 -7.17
N LYS A 39 -6.66 -7.10 -7.10
CA LYS A 39 -7.46 -6.27 -6.19
C LYS A 39 -8.13 -5.16 -6.97
N HIS A 40 -9.39 -4.92 -6.65
CA HIS A 40 -10.12 -3.75 -7.10
C HIS A 40 -10.40 -2.88 -5.88
N GLU A 41 -9.92 -1.66 -5.89
CA GLU A 41 -10.13 -0.70 -4.82
C GLU A 41 -10.95 0.49 -5.31
N THR A 42 -11.88 0.93 -4.47
CA THR A 42 -12.66 2.14 -4.68
C THR A 42 -12.32 3.12 -3.57
N TYR A 43 -11.88 4.31 -3.92
CA TYR A 43 -11.53 5.35 -2.95
C TYR A 43 -12.65 6.36 -2.80
N TYR A 44 -12.92 6.73 -1.55
CA TYR A 44 -14.01 7.62 -1.16
C TYR A 44 -13.48 8.85 -0.44
N ASP A 45 -14.12 9.98 -0.69
CA ASP A 45 -13.88 11.22 0.03
C ASP A 45 -15.13 12.11 -0.03
N ASP A 46 -15.16 13.15 0.81
CA ASP A 46 -16.16 14.21 0.70
C ASP A 46 -15.82 15.18 -0.44
N ASN A 47 -16.68 16.18 -0.65
CA ASN A 47 -16.48 17.14 -1.74
C ASN A 47 -15.27 18.07 -1.53
N ASP A 48 -14.84 18.24 -0.30
CA ASP A 48 -13.68 19.05 0.06
C ASP A 48 -12.36 18.26 0.06
N PHE A 49 -12.39 16.96 -0.24
CA PHE A 49 -11.23 16.06 -0.15
C PHE A 49 -10.59 16.07 1.23
N SER A 50 -11.39 16.05 2.29
CA SER A 50 -10.90 16.18 3.66
C SER A 50 -10.06 14.99 4.11
N ILE A 51 -10.35 13.78 3.62
CA ILE A 51 -9.59 12.55 3.89
C ILE A 51 -8.22 12.62 3.18
N LEU A 52 -8.22 12.97 1.88
CA LEU A 52 -7.00 13.14 1.09
C LEU A 52 -6.07 14.20 1.68
N LYS A 53 -6.62 15.36 2.06
CA LYS A 53 -5.86 16.48 2.66
C LYS A 53 -5.19 16.12 3.98
N ARG A 54 -5.75 15.18 4.74
CA ARG A 54 -5.11 14.65 5.95
C ARG A 54 -4.06 13.57 5.65
N GLY A 55 -3.93 13.14 4.39
CA GLY A 55 -3.09 12.02 4.00
C GLY A 55 -3.70 10.65 4.37
N ASP A 56 -4.95 10.63 4.81
CA ASP A 56 -5.69 9.43 5.16
C ASP A 56 -6.24 8.72 3.91
N VAL A 57 -6.80 7.53 4.10
CA VAL A 57 -7.39 6.74 3.02
C VAL A 57 -8.69 6.10 3.49
N MET A 58 -9.78 6.35 2.77
CA MET A 58 -11.02 5.58 2.87
C MET A 58 -11.21 4.75 1.62
N ARG A 59 -11.25 3.43 1.75
CA ARG A 59 -11.40 2.54 0.59
C ARG A 59 -12.38 1.39 0.83
N GLY A 60 -13.05 0.98 -0.25
CA GLY A 60 -13.65 -0.34 -0.39
C GLY A 60 -12.71 -1.24 -1.18
N SER A 61 -12.57 -2.49 -0.78
CA SER A 61 -11.71 -3.46 -1.48
C SER A 61 -12.51 -4.69 -1.87
N ASN A 62 -12.38 -5.08 -3.13
CA ASN A 62 -12.77 -6.37 -3.66
C ASN A 62 -11.52 -7.15 -4.04
N MET A 63 -11.39 -8.37 -3.57
CA MET A 63 -10.42 -9.30 -4.14
C MET A 63 -11.17 -10.15 -5.17
N VAL A 64 -10.63 -10.25 -6.37
CA VAL A 64 -11.29 -10.99 -7.47
C VAL A 64 -11.42 -12.47 -7.13
N THR A 65 -10.44 -13.02 -6.41
CA THR A 65 -10.37 -14.45 -6.04
C THR A 65 -11.10 -14.79 -4.73
N GLU A 66 -11.29 -13.81 -3.86
CA GLU A 66 -11.96 -14.00 -2.58
C GLU A 66 -13.08 -12.99 -2.50
N GLN A 67 -14.30 -13.28 -2.67
CA GLN A 67 -15.48 -12.38 -2.64
C GLN A 67 -15.52 -11.41 -1.43
N PHE A 68 -14.35 -10.90 -1.05
CA PHE A 68 -14.17 -10.06 0.12
C PHE A 68 -14.54 -8.63 -0.23
N LYS A 69 -15.73 -8.24 0.19
CA LYS A 69 -16.21 -6.86 0.12
C LYS A 69 -16.15 -6.25 1.51
N GLY A 70 -15.43 -5.15 1.65
CA GLY A 70 -15.44 -4.42 2.91
C GLY A 70 -14.76 -3.08 2.81
N PHE A 71 -15.11 -2.21 3.74
CA PHE A 71 -14.52 -0.89 3.88
C PHE A 71 -13.33 -0.94 4.82
N LEU A 72 -12.38 -0.05 4.61
CA LEU A 72 -11.22 0.15 5.45
C LEU A 72 -10.84 1.62 5.48
N TYR A 73 -10.62 2.15 6.67
CA TYR A 73 -10.05 3.47 6.87
C TYR A 73 -8.61 3.33 7.38
N LYS A 74 -7.68 4.06 6.75
CA LYS A 74 -6.27 4.13 7.17
C LYS A 74 -5.92 5.57 7.53
N THR A 75 -5.44 5.78 8.75
CA THR A 75 -4.89 7.09 9.13
C THR A 75 -3.41 7.14 8.76
N ASN A 76 -2.98 8.31 8.30
CA ASN A 76 -1.56 8.55 8.07
C ASN A 76 -0.87 8.97 9.39
N LYS A 77 0.07 8.16 9.85
CA LYS A 77 0.92 8.42 11.02
C LYS A 77 2.39 8.58 10.60
N CYS A 78 2.61 9.24 9.46
CA CYS A 78 3.96 9.46 8.95
C CYS A 78 4.82 10.24 9.95
N ASN A 79 5.97 9.66 10.28
CA ASN A 79 7.07 10.40 10.88
C ASN A 79 7.98 10.89 9.73
N PRO A 80 8.18 12.22 9.55
CA PRO A 80 9.03 12.74 8.48
C PRO A 80 10.47 12.23 8.53
N GLN A 81 10.97 11.89 9.71
CA GLN A 81 12.34 11.42 9.94
C GLN A 81 12.55 9.93 9.62
N LYS A 82 11.47 9.17 9.38
CA LYS A 82 11.56 7.75 9.06
C LYS A 82 11.34 7.51 7.56
N PRO A 83 12.04 6.55 6.94
CA PRO A 83 11.85 6.26 5.52
C PRO A 83 10.53 5.55 5.20
N TYR A 84 9.94 4.87 6.16
CA TYR A 84 8.70 4.11 6.00
C TYR A 84 7.47 4.94 6.39
N VAL A 85 6.32 4.52 5.87
CA VAL A 85 5.00 5.01 6.26
C VAL A 85 4.46 4.14 7.37
N SER A 86 3.90 4.76 8.40
CA SER A 86 3.15 4.06 9.46
C SER A 86 1.68 4.44 9.37
N LYS A 87 0.79 3.45 9.27
CA LYS A 87 -0.65 3.65 9.18
C LYS A 87 -1.37 2.85 10.24
N LEU A 88 -2.38 3.44 10.84
CA LEU A 88 -3.32 2.73 11.68
C LEU A 88 -4.54 2.35 10.82
N GLU A 89 -4.81 1.07 10.70
CA GLU A 89 -6.02 0.56 10.06
C GLU A 89 -7.18 0.51 11.05
N LEU A 90 -8.26 1.20 10.72
CA LEU A 90 -9.50 1.19 11.48
C LEU A 90 -10.59 0.44 10.71
N GLY A 91 -11.48 -0.20 11.45
CA GLY A 91 -12.62 -0.92 10.87
C GLY A 91 -12.29 -2.33 10.36
N THR A 92 -11.11 -2.88 10.62
CA THR A 92 -10.74 -4.24 10.21
C THR A 92 -11.71 -5.30 10.74
N LYS A 93 -12.21 -5.13 11.97
CA LYS A 93 -13.20 -6.02 12.59
C LYS A 93 -14.63 -5.83 12.02
N LEU A 94 -14.89 -4.70 11.36
CA LEU A 94 -16.18 -4.32 10.80
C LEU A 94 -16.27 -4.62 9.29
N ARG A 95 -15.23 -5.21 8.70
CA ARG A 95 -15.18 -5.52 7.27
C ARG A 95 -16.37 -6.42 6.90
N GLY A 96 -17.09 -6.03 5.82
CA GLY A 96 -18.23 -6.76 5.31
C GLY A 96 -19.54 -6.57 6.08
N GLN A 97 -19.55 -5.88 7.22
CA GLN A 97 -20.77 -5.61 7.98
C GLN A 97 -21.59 -4.45 7.41
N TYR A 98 -20.93 -3.50 6.75
CA TYR A 98 -21.54 -2.31 6.18
C TYR A 98 -21.59 -2.39 4.66
N LYS A 99 -22.70 -1.97 4.08
CA LYS A 99 -22.90 -1.85 2.63
C LYS A 99 -22.75 -0.40 2.15
N ASP A 100 -22.93 0.55 3.06
CA ASP A 100 -22.81 1.97 2.80
C ASP A 100 -21.57 2.54 3.48
N VAL A 101 -20.78 3.31 2.75
CA VAL A 101 -19.53 3.89 3.23
C VAL A 101 -19.76 4.97 4.29
N ASN A 102 -20.88 5.69 4.21
CA ASN A 102 -21.20 6.75 5.16
C ASN A 102 -21.65 6.18 6.52
N GLU A 103 -22.35 5.03 6.50
CA GLU A 103 -22.65 4.29 7.74
C GLU A 103 -21.33 3.79 8.39
N PHE A 104 -20.43 3.23 7.60
CA PHE A 104 -19.15 2.73 8.08
C PHE A 104 -18.28 3.82 8.71
N ILE A 105 -18.15 4.98 8.04
CA ILE A 105 -17.32 6.09 8.56
C ILE A 105 -17.92 6.71 9.82
N LYS A 106 -19.26 6.74 9.91
CA LYS A 106 -19.99 7.19 11.09
C LYS A 106 -19.76 6.28 12.30
N GLU A 107 -19.77 4.96 12.08
CA GLU A 107 -19.46 3.98 13.13
C GLU A 107 -18.03 4.13 13.67
N LEU A 108 -17.09 4.47 12.80
CA LEU A 108 -15.71 4.75 13.22
C LEU A 108 -15.52 6.11 13.89
N ASN A 109 -16.57 6.94 13.94
CA ASN A 109 -16.55 8.30 14.47
C ASN A 109 -15.43 9.17 13.83
N ILE A 110 -15.28 9.04 12.52
CA ILE A 110 -14.30 9.81 11.75
C ILE A 110 -14.94 11.08 11.25
N ASP A 111 -14.32 12.22 11.55
CA ASP A 111 -14.78 13.52 11.09
C ASP A 111 -14.57 13.68 9.57
N VAL A 112 -15.68 13.95 8.86
CA VAL A 112 -15.72 14.27 7.44
C VAL A 112 -16.72 15.42 7.19
N LYS A 113 -16.43 16.23 6.17
CA LYS A 113 -17.24 17.42 5.87
C LYS A 113 -18.43 17.12 4.96
N GLY A 114 -19.19 16.09 5.28
CA GLY A 114 -20.38 15.72 4.52
C GLY A 114 -20.38 14.26 4.06
N GLN A 115 -21.17 13.98 3.03
CA GLN A 115 -21.31 12.65 2.49
C GLN A 115 -20.09 12.23 1.68
N LEU A 116 -19.61 11.02 1.92
CA LEU A 116 -18.57 10.41 1.11
C LEU A 116 -19.10 9.91 -0.23
N ASN A 117 -18.36 10.21 -1.26
CA ASN A 117 -18.63 9.80 -2.64
C ASN A 117 -17.40 9.12 -3.23
N ILE A 118 -17.59 8.32 -4.26
CA ILE A 118 -16.50 7.72 -5.02
C ILE A 118 -15.70 8.82 -5.71
N LYS A 119 -14.38 8.80 -5.54
CA LYS A 119 -13.45 9.74 -6.17
C LYS A 119 -12.63 9.09 -7.28
N LEU A 120 -12.14 7.88 -7.07
CA LEU A 120 -11.42 7.12 -8.09
C LEU A 120 -11.45 5.62 -7.79
N PHE A 121 -11.09 4.85 -8.79
CA PHE A 121 -10.91 3.42 -8.74
C PHE A 121 -9.45 3.06 -9.00
N ALA A 122 -9.00 1.95 -8.44
CA ALA A 122 -7.72 1.35 -8.75
C ALA A 122 -7.87 -0.15 -8.96
N ASN A 123 -7.54 -0.61 -10.16
CA ASN A 123 -7.36 -2.03 -10.44
C ASN A 123 -5.89 -2.38 -10.33
N MET A 124 -5.57 -3.41 -9.58
CA MET A 124 -4.21 -3.73 -9.20
C MET A 124 -3.92 -5.20 -9.43
N LYS A 125 -2.86 -5.46 -10.20
CA LYS A 125 -2.20 -6.77 -10.25
C LYS A 125 -1.00 -6.72 -9.34
N ARG A 126 -0.97 -7.60 -8.35
CA ARG A 126 0.05 -7.64 -7.30
C ARG A 126 0.79 -8.96 -7.34
N GLU A 127 2.07 -8.92 -7.61
CA GLU A 127 2.99 -10.04 -7.40
C GLU A 127 3.56 -9.92 -5.97
N VAL A 128 3.43 -10.98 -5.18
CA VAL A 128 3.89 -11.01 -3.78
C VAL A 128 5.00 -12.01 -3.64
N SER A 129 6.04 -11.63 -2.90
CA SER A 129 7.10 -12.53 -2.47
C SER A 129 7.39 -12.33 -1.00
N ILE A 130 7.34 -13.40 -0.23
CA ILE A 130 7.82 -13.42 1.14
C ILE A 130 9.27 -13.90 1.11
N VAL A 131 10.17 -13.05 1.57
CA VAL A 131 11.59 -13.36 1.66
C VAL A 131 12.08 -13.33 3.10
N GLU A 132 13.12 -14.09 3.41
CA GLU A 132 13.67 -14.22 4.76
C GLU A 132 15.17 -14.07 4.76
N LYS A 133 15.70 -13.38 5.77
CA LYS A 133 17.13 -13.29 6.08
C LYS A 133 17.31 -13.21 7.60
N ASP A 134 18.18 -14.06 8.16
CA ASP A 134 18.53 -14.08 9.58
C ASP A 134 17.32 -14.21 10.52
N GLY A 135 16.26 -14.89 10.06
CA GLY A 135 15.00 -15.06 10.79
C GLY A 135 13.97 -13.93 10.62
N ASP A 136 14.36 -12.82 9.99
CA ASP A 136 13.48 -11.70 9.69
C ASP A 136 12.84 -11.87 8.32
N ARG A 137 11.53 -11.64 8.22
CA ARG A 137 10.77 -11.77 6.98
C ARG A 137 10.30 -10.43 6.46
N LEU A 138 10.35 -10.29 5.14
CA LEU A 138 9.74 -9.18 4.41
C LEU A 138 8.61 -9.70 3.54
N TYR A 139 7.52 -8.97 3.53
CA TYR A 139 6.47 -9.08 2.53
C TYR A 139 6.74 -8.04 1.45
N VAL A 140 7.17 -8.51 0.29
CA VAL A 140 7.51 -7.66 -0.86
C VAL A 140 6.37 -7.78 -1.86
N SER A 141 5.76 -6.67 -2.22
CA SER A 141 4.76 -6.65 -3.28
C SER A 141 5.18 -5.72 -4.42
N TYR A 142 5.02 -6.21 -5.64
CA TYR A 142 5.15 -5.44 -6.87
C TYR A 142 3.76 -5.24 -7.47
N ASP A 143 3.33 -3.99 -7.52
CA ASP A 143 1.98 -3.60 -7.94
C ASP A 143 2.00 -2.92 -9.30
N LYS A 144 1.21 -3.45 -10.23
CA LYS A 144 0.80 -2.75 -11.46
C LYS A 144 -0.59 -2.20 -11.24
N VAL A 145 -0.68 -0.88 -11.09
CA VAL A 145 -1.91 -0.18 -10.71
C VAL A 145 -2.46 0.60 -11.88
N LYS A 146 -3.71 0.35 -12.23
CA LYS A 146 -4.50 1.17 -13.17
C LYS A 146 -5.42 2.06 -12.35
N TYR A 147 -5.19 3.37 -12.36
CA TYR A 147 -6.09 4.35 -11.77
C TYR A 147 -7.06 4.89 -12.81
N PHE A 148 -8.31 5.09 -12.46
CA PHE A 148 -9.33 5.67 -13.32
C PHE A 148 -10.47 6.29 -12.51
N GLU A 149 -11.20 7.21 -13.10
CA GLU A 149 -12.45 7.75 -12.59
C GLU A 149 -13.62 6.85 -13.03
N LYS A 150 -14.83 7.38 -13.00
CA LYS A 150 -16.04 6.62 -13.40
C LYS A 150 -15.96 6.10 -14.84
N ASP A 151 -15.27 6.82 -15.71
CA ASP A 151 -15.00 6.42 -17.09
C ASP A 151 -13.57 5.88 -17.21
N GLU A 152 -13.45 4.59 -17.51
CA GLU A 152 -12.14 3.93 -17.69
C GLU A 152 -11.34 4.42 -18.89
N SER A 153 -11.95 5.17 -19.82
CA SER A 153 -11.25 5.76 -20.97
C SER A 153 -10.14 6.72 -20.55
N ASN A 154 -10.29 7.33 -19.36
CA ASN A 154 -9.32 8.22 -18.74
C ASN A 154 -8.54 7.49 -17.64
N SER A 155 -7.67 6.56 -18.02
CA SER A 155 -6.89 5.77 -17.07
C SER A 155 -5.40 6.05 -17.10
N VAL A 156 -4.71 5.88 -15.95
CA VAL A 156 -3.25 5.98 -15.80
C VAL A 156 -2.72 4.73 -15.14
N TYR A 157 -1.52 4.33 -15.56
CA TYR A 157 -0.82 3.18 -15.00
C TYR A 157 0.40 3.62 -14.22
N GLU A 158 0.61 3.04 -13.07
CA GLU A 158 1.83 3.16 -12.28
C GLU A 158 2.30 1.77 -11.83
N GLU A 159 3.61 1.66 -11.67
CA GLU A 159 4.23 0.46 -11.07
C GLU A 159 4.94 0.87 -9.78
N MET A 160 4.76 0.08 -8.73
CA MET A 160 5.35 0.37 -7.43
C MET A 160 5.75 -0.89 -6.67
N LEU A 161 6.74 -0.73 -5.80
CA LEU A 161 7.14 -1.73 -4.81
C LEU A 161 6.67 -1.28 -3.43
N GLU A 162 6.09 -2.20 -2.68
CA GLU A 162 5.83 -2.04 -1.24
C GLU A 162 6.57 -3.14 -0.49
N ILE A 163 7.24 -2.77 0.58
CA ILE A 163 7.98 -3.68 1.44
C ILE A 163 7.46 -3.50 2.85
N GLU A 164 6.83 -4.54 3.36
CA GLU A 164 6.30 -4.57 4.71
C GLU A 164 7.14 -5.53 5.54
N ASP A 165 7.32 -5.21 6.81
CA ASP A 165 7.91 -6.14 7.75
C ASP A 165 6.89 -7.23 8.10
N TRP A 166 7.23 -8.47 7.80
CA TRP A 166 6.33 -9.61 7.96
C TRP A 166 6.69 -10.41 9.19
N LYS A 167 5.95 -10.20 10.26
CA LYS A 167 6.17 -10.96 11.50
C LYS A 167 6.08 -12.46 11.23
N ASN A 168 7.16 -13.17 11.45
CA ASN A 168 7.14 -14.63 11.42
C ASN A 168 6.21 -15.12 12.53
N PRO A 169 5.11 -15.86 12.22
CA PRO A 169 4.17 -16.35 13.22
C PRO A 169 4.82 -17.27 14.29
N ASN A 170 6.00 -17.81 13.99
CA ASN A 170 6.75 -18.67 14.88
C ASN A 170 7.73 -17.90 15.80
N THR A 171 7.88 -16.58 15.65
CA THR A 171 8.73 -15.78 16.54
C THR A 171 7.93 -15.27 17.72
N THR A 172 8.27 -15.75 18.89
CA THR A 172 7.76 -15.27 20.20
C THR A 172 8.51 -14.05 20.71
N ASN A 173 9.39 -13.45 19.89
CA ASN A 173 10.26 -12.38 20.32
C ASN A 173 9.47 -11.09 20.56
N VAL A 174 9.34 -10.72 21.84
CA VAL A 174 8.59 -9.54 22.30
C VAL A 174 9.32 -8.24 21.94
N ASP A 175 10.64 -8.32 21.71
CA ASP A 175 11.54 -7.18 21.46
C ASP A 175 11.87 -6.98 19.97
N TYR A 176 11.01 -7.46 19.07
CA TYR A 176 11.24 -7.30 17.65
C TYR A 176 11.16 -5.83 17.23
N ASP A 177 12.29 -5.28 16.82
CA ASP A 177 12.39 -3.88 16.36
C ASP A 177 12.07 -3.76 14.86
N TYR A 178 10.78 -3.63 14.57
CA TYR A 178 10.27 -3.42 13.20
C TYR A 178 10.93 -2.22 12.49
N ASP A 179 11.20 -1.17 13.23
CA ASP A 179 11.81 0.04 12.70
C ASP A 179 13.21 -0.24 12.16
N ARG A 180 14.00 -0.99 12.91
CA ARG A 180 15.37 -1.33 12.57
C ARG A 180 15.46 -2.13 11.27
N HIS A 181 14.55 -3.09 11.07
CA HIS A 181 14.57 -3.93 9.87
C HIS A 181 14.24 -3.11 8.62
N LEU A 182 13.15 -2.35 8.61
CA LEU A 182 12.78 -1.49 7.48
C LEU A 182 13.85 -0.42 7.17
N ILE A 183 14.48 0.16 8.20
CA ILE A 183 15.59 1.11 8.01
C ILE A 183 16.78 0.44 7.35
N LYS A 184 17.17 -0.77 7.77
CA LYS A 184 18.25 -1.53 7.14
C LYS A 184 17.97 -1.81 5.66
N VAL A 185 16.74 -2.25 5.35
CA VAL A 185 16.33 -2.54 3.96
C VAL A 185 16.33 -1.27 3.13
N ASN A 186 15.81 -0.15 3.65
CA ASN A 186 15.87 1.12 2.94
C ASN A 186 17.30 1.57 2.65
N ASN A 187 18.20 1.44 3.62
CA ASN A 187 19.63 1.80 3.42
C ASN A 187 20.27 0.90 2.35
N LEU A 188 19.97 -0.38 2.36
CA LEU A 188 20.48 -1.32 1.36
C LEU A 188 20.02 -0.90 -0.05
N ILE A 189 18.73 -0.59 -0.24
CA ILE A 189 18.15 -0.14 -1.50
C ILE A 189 18.77 1.20 -1.94
N SER A 190 18.90 2.15 -1.03
CA SER A 190 19.41 3.49 -1.33
C SER A 190 20.88 3.44 -1.80
N ASN A 191 21.68 2.54 -1.22
CA ASN A 191 23.08 2.37 -1.60
C ASN A 191 23.26 1.68 -2.97
N ALA A 192 22.27 0.89 -3.40
CA ALA A 192 22.33 0.15 -4.66
C ALA A 192 21.96 0.98 -5.90
N GLN A 193 21.49 2.21 -5.73
CA GLN A 193 21.09 3.12 -6.82
C GLN A 193 20.10 2.48 -7.82
N LEU A 194 19.16 1.68 -7.31
CA LEU A 194 18.13 1.04 -8.13
C LEU A 194 17.26 2.10 -8.84
N PRO A 195 16.64 1.78 -9.98
CA PRO A 195 15.78 2.72 -10.72
C PRO A 195 14.40 2.88 -10.07
N ILE A 196 14.39 3.08 -8.77
CA ILE A 196 13.20 3.27 -7.94
C ILE A 196 13.36 4.52 -7.08
N GLU A 197 12.24 5.11 -6.67
CA GLU A 197 12.19 6.33 -5.87
C GLU A 197 11.28 6.14 -4.66
N LEU A 198 11.80 6.41 -3.46
CA LEU A 198 11.04 6.32 -2.22
C LEU A 198 9.89 7.34 -2.22
N THR A 199 8.68 6.89 -1.90
CA THR A 199 7.52 7.75 -1.72
C THR A 199 6.79 7.43 -0.42
N LYS A 200 6.15 8.45 0.17
CA LYS A 200 5.26 8.31 1.32
C LYS A 200 3.79 8.45 0.94
N ASP A 201 3.54 8.69 -0.33
CA ASP A 201 2.20 8.89 -0.85
C ASP A 201 1.35 7.63 -0.76
N SER A 202 0.10 7.76 -0.38
CA SER A 202 -0.86 6.67 -0.49
C SER A 202 -1.21 6.42 -1.96
N LYS A 203 -1.69 5.20 -2.28
CA LYS A 203 -2.22 4.92 -3.63
C LYS A 203 -3.37 5.87 -4.00
N TYR A 204 -4.20 6.26 -3.01
CA TYR A 204 -5.25 7.25 -3.22
C TYR A 204 -4.69 8.60 -3.65
N PHE A 205 -3.69 9.13 -2.93
CA PHE A 205 -3.04 10.40 -3.27
C PHE A 205 -2.36 10.32 -4.64
N ARG A 206 -1.64 9.22 -4.93
CA ARG A 206 -1.01 8.98 -6.24
C ARG A 206 -2.03 8.98 -7.36
N GLY A 207 -3.10 8.16 -7.24
CA GLY A 207 -4.16 8.09 -8.25
C GLY A 207 -4.80 9.45 -8.51
N TYR A 208 -5.13 10.19 -7.45
CA TYR A 208 -5.66 11.54 -7.57
C TYR A 208 -4.70 12.47 -8.31
N THR A 209 -3.42 12.47 -7.93
CA THR A 209 -2.41 13.35 -8.53
C THR A 209 -2.17 13.05 -10.01
N VAL A 210 -1.99 11.77 -10.38
CA VAL A 210 -1.69 11.39 -11.76
C VAL A 210 -2.88 11.55 -12.71
N LEU A 211 -4.10 11.48 -12.20
CA LEU A 211 -5.30 11.75 -12.99
C LEU A 211 -5.55 13.25 -13.21
N ASN A 212 -5.13 14.10 -12.28
CA ASN A 212 -5.37 15.55 -12.34
C ASN A 212 -4.19 16.39 -12.91
N ASN A 213 -2.99 15.80 -13.06
CA ASN A 213 -1.80 16.48 -13.57
C ASN A 213 -1.53 16.17 -15.07
N ARG A 214 -2.56 16.01 -15.87
CA ARG A 214 -2.48 15.76 -17.31
C ARG A 214 -2.57 17.04 -18.14
#